data_8abe8daad733aa6ce5bc3098d5d74289
#
_entry.id   8abe8daad733aa6ce5bc3098d5d74289
#
_cell.length_a   1.000
_cell.length_b   1.000
_cell.length_c   1.000
_cell.angle_alpha   90.00
_cell.angle_beta   90.00
_cell.angle_gamma   90.00
#
_symmetry.space_group_name_H-M   'P 1'
#
loop_
_entity.id
_entity.type
_entity.pdbx_description
1 polymer ?
#
loop_
_entity_poly.entity_id
_entity_poly.type
_entity_poly.pdbx_seq_one_letter_code
_entity_poly.pdbx_strand_id
1 'polypeptide(L)'
;MNRLKIGVLGAGHLGKIHLRCIQQANERFDLVGFFDADTANAAKIAGELNIKAFDSAESLIEAVEVIDIVTPTIHHFSLAKAAILRGRHVFIEKPLTHTVAEAEELLALTRQQGVKVQVGHVERFNPAFLSLGDISINPMFVEGHRLATFNPRGTDVSVILDLMIHDIDLVLHLVNSEVKDIHASGVAVISASPDIANARIEFENGCVANLTASRMSLKQMRKIRFFQRDAYLSLDFLEKNAQIIRLLDKNTEGGDLMEMDTARGKKWIDITMPEPLAVNAIQLELETFASSIVHNTTPKVTIEDGYRALKVAHQIIEVIGDTTLS
;
A
#
# COMPACT_ATOMS: atom_id res chain seq x y z
N MET A 1 0.80 -27.76 -9.29
CA MET A 1 0.40 -26.56 -10.07
C MET A 1 1.63 -26.07 -10.82
N ASN A 2 1.48 -25.57 -12.05
CA ASN A 2 2.61 -24.94 -12.72
C ASN A 2 2.95 -23.63 -11.99
N ARG A 3 4.23 -23.46 -11.64
CA ARG A 3 4.74 -22.23 -11.07
C ARG A 3 4.80 -21.16 -12.16
N LEU A 4 4.49 -19.92 -11.81
CA LEU A 4 4.59 -18.79 -12.72
C LEU A 4 6.04 -18.34 -12.85
N LYS A 5 6.54 -18.20 -14.07
CA LYS A 5 7.85 -17.60 -14.32
C LYS A 5 7.81 -16.11 -14.01
N ILE A 6 8.62 -15.68 -13.05
CA ILE A 6 8.68 -14.28 -12.59
C ILE A 6 10.08 -13.70 -12.73
N GLY A 7 10.15 -12.41 -13.07
CA GLY A 7 11.36 -11.60 -13.08
C GLY A 7 11.17 -10.30 -12.32
N VAL A 8 12.25 -9.81 -11.70
CA VAL A 8 12.22 -8.56 -10.90
C VAL A 8 13.00 -7.47 -11.64
N LEU A 9 12.39 -6.31 -11.80
CA LEU A 9 13.01 -5.09 -12.31
C LEU A 9 13.35 -4.15 -11.15
N GLY A 10 14.65 -3.92 -10.93
CA GLY A 10 15.21 -3.19 -9.80
C GLY A 10 15.63 -4.11 -8.66
N ALA A 11 16.91 -4.09 -8.31
CA ALA A 11 17.50 -4.88 -7.22
C ALA A 11 18.11 -3.99 -6.12
N GLY A 12 17.54 -2.81 -5.90
CA GLY A 12 17.86 -1.91 -4.79
C GLY A 12 17.49 -2.54 -3.45
N HIS A 13 17.36 -1.71 -2.40
CA HIS A 13 17.04 -2.22 -1.06
C HIS A 13 15.74 -3.03 -1.02
N LEU A 14 14.65 -2.48 -1.58
CA LEU A 14 13.34 -3.16 -1.60
C LEU A 14 13.33 -4.33 -2.59
N GLY A 15 13.94 -4.18 -3.77
CA GLY A 15 14.05 -5.26 -4.74
C GLY A 15 14.76 -6.51 -4.21
N LYS A 16 15.79 -6.34 -3.35
CA LYS A 16 16.42 -7.48 -2.64
C LYS A 16 15.45 -8.20 -1.71
N ILE A 17 14.54 -7.48 -1.07
CA ILE A 17 13.51 -8.08 -0.21
C ILE A 17 12.53 -8.86 -1.07
N HIS A 18 12.06 -8.31 -2.20
CA HIS A 18 11.18 -8.99 -3.16
C HIS A 18 11.82 -10.26 -3.70
N LEU A 19 13.07 -10.19 -4.16
CA LEU A 19 13.81 -11.37 -4.65
C LEU A 19 13.82 -12.49 -3.61
N ARG A 20 14.08 -12.18 -2.33
CA ARG A 20 14.06 -13.17 -1.24
C ARG A 20 12.66 -13.73 -0.96
N CYS A 21 11.64 -12.86 -0.95
CA CYS A 21 10.25 -13.29 -0.78
C CYS A 21 9.80 -14.21 -1.91
N ILE A 22 10.17 -13.91 -3.17
CA ILE A 22 9.85 -14.73 -4.33
C ILE A 22 10.59 -16.09 -4.25
N GLN A 23 11.86 -16.11 -3.82
CA GLN A 23 12.58 -17.36 -3.58
C GLN A 23 11.91 -18.23 -2.51
N GLN A 24 11.36 -17.62 -1.45
CA GLN A 24 10.62 -18.32 -0.39
C GLN A 24 9.26 -18.82 -0.89
N ALA A 25 8.61 -18.08 -1.79
CA ALA A 25 7.34 -18.45 -2.43
C ALA A 25 7.51 -19.44 -3.62
N ASN A 26 8.47 -20.36 -3.53
CA ASN A 26 8.89 -21.27 -4.61
C ASN A 26 7.82 -22.30 -5.04
N GLU A 27 6.74 -22.44 -4.29
CA GLU A 27 5.56 -23.21 -4.70
C GLU A 27 4.67 -22.47 -5.70
N ARG A 28 4.76 -21.14 -5.74
CA ARG A 28 3.98 -20.26 -6.61
C ARG A 28 4.78 -19.78 -7.80
N PHE A 29 6.06 -19.47 -7.57
CA PHE A 29 6.91 -18.81 -8.55
C PHE A 29 8.13 -19.65 -8.93
N ASP A 30 8.55 -19.50 -10.19
CA ASP A 30 9.85 -19.85 -10.71
C ASP A 30 10.60 -18.55 -10.99
N LEU A 31 11.51 -18.15 -10.09
CA LEU A 31 12.29 -16.93 -10.24
C LEU A 31 13.35 -17.10 -11.33
N VAL A 32 13.07 -16.57 -12.52
CA VAL A 32 13.94 -16.68 -13.70
C VAL A 32 15.18 -15.79 -13.59
N GLY A 33 15.04 -14.61 -12.95
CA GLY A 33 16.13 -13.68 -12.77
C GLY A 33 15.65 -12.27 -12.44
N PHE A 34 16.57 -11.32 -12.53
CA PHE A 34 16.29 -9.91 -12.31
C PHE A 34 17.12 -9.04 -13.27
N PHE A 35 16.74 -7.77 -13.38
CA PHE A 35 17.52 -6.73 -14.04
C PHE A 35 17.70 -5.52 -13.13
N ASP A 36 18.88 -4.93 -13.10
CA ASP A 36 19.18 -3.67 -12.46
C ASP A 36 20.05 -2.81 -13.37
N ALA A 37 19.75 -1.53 -13.52
CA ALA A 37 20.50 -0.62 -14.37
C ALA A 37 21.92 -0.35 -13.84
N ASP A 38 22.13 -0.49 -12.52
CA ASP A 38 23.47 -0.49 -11.92
C ASP A 38 24.09 -1.89 -12.06
N THR A 39 24.96 -2.04 -13.05
CA THR A 39 25.61 -3.32 -13.36
C THR A 39 26.50 -3.84 -12.22
N ALA A 40 27.11 -2.94 -11.43
CA ALA A 40 27.91 -3.33 -10.27
C ALA A 40 27.02 -3.89 -9.15
N ASN A 41 25.89 -3.25 -8.91
CA ASN A 41 24.87 -3.76 -7.98
C ASN A 41 24.30 -5.09 -8.49
N ALA A 42 23.97 -5.19 -9.78
CA ALA A 42 23.47 -6.42 -10.38
C ALA A 42 24.44 -7.61 -10.18
N ALA A 43 25.71 -7.43 -10.47
CA ALA A 43 26.73 -8.47 -10.28
C ALA A 43 26.85 -8.89 -8.80
N LYS A 44 26.80 -7.93 -7.88
CA LYS A 44 26.83 -8.19 -6.44
C LYS A 44 25.62 -9.00 -6.00
N ILE A 45 24.40 -8.60 -6.37
CA ILE A 45 23.15 -9.27 -5.98
C ILE A 45 23.07 -10.67 -6.60
N ALA A 46 23.47 -10.82 -7.86
CA ALA A 46 23.54 -12.12 -8.52
C ALA A 46 24.41 -13.13 -7.75
N GLY A 47 25.58 -12.68 -7.27
CA GLY A 47 26.47 -13.50 -6.44
C GLY A 47 25.92 -13.77 -5.03
N GLU A 48 25.35 -12.74 -4.37
CA GLU A 48 24.79 -12.88 -3.00
C GLU A 48 23.59 -13.84 -2.94
N LEU A 49 22.70 -13.79 -3.92
CA LEU A 49 21.43 -14.54 -3.90
C LEU A 49 21.44 -15.76 -4.82
N ASN A 50 22.50 -15.96 -5.58
CA ASN A 50 22.61 -17.00 -6.61
C ASN A 50 21.45 -16.94 -7.62
N ILE A 51 21.16 -15.74 -8.15
CA ILE A 51 20.08 -15.45 -9.10
C ILE A 51 20.71 -14.88 -10.37
N LYS A 52 20.17 -15.27 -11.54
CA LYS A 52 20.60 -14.74 -12.83
C LYS A 52 20.29 -13.25 -12.94
N ALA A 53 21.28 -12.42 -13.22
CA ALA A 53 21.10 -11.06 -13.71
C ALA A 53 20.95 -11.08 -15.24
N PHE A 54 19.99 -10.31 -15.76
CA PHE A 54 19.76 -10.12 -17.19
C PHE A 54 20.45 -8.83 -17.66
N ASP A 55 20.82 -8.79 -18.94
CA ASP A 55 21.54 -7.67 -19.54
C ASP A 55 20.61 -6.48 -19.85
N SER A 56 19.29 -6.73 -19.97
CA SER A 56 18.29 -5.68 -20.22
C SER A 56 16.93 -6.03 -19.62
N ALA A 57 16.12 -5.00 -19.37
CA ALA A 57 14.73 -5.16 -18.93
C ALA A 57 13.90 -5.91 -19.97
N GLU A 58 14.11 -5.63 -21.26
CA GLU A 58 13.41 -6.25 -22.37
C GLU A 58 13.65 -7.76 -22.42
N SER A 59 14.91 -8.20 -22.29
CA SER A 59 15.26 -9.62 -22.31
C SER A 59 14.65 -10.38 -21.12
N LEU A 60 14.53 -9.73 -19.96
CA LEU A 60 13.84 -10.32 -18.81
C LEU A 60 12.32 -10.40 -19.05
N ILE A 61 11.69 -9.32 -19.55
CA ILE A 61 10.25 -9.29 -19.85
C ILE A 61 9.86 -10.39 -20.84
N GLU A 62 10.70 -10.66 -21.83
CA GLU A 62 10.45 -11.73 -22.82
C GLU A 62 10.52 -13.13 -22.21
N ALA A 63 11.36 -13.33 -21.20
CA ALA A 63 11.64 -14.64 -20.60
C ALA A 63 10.61 -15.11 -19.56
N VAL A 64 9.66 -14.23 -19.14
CA VAL A 64 8.78 -14.48 -17.99
C VAL A 64 7.30 -14.30 -18.30
N GLU A 65 6.43 -14.72 -17.38
CA GLU A 65 4.98 -14.54 -17.43
C GLU A 65 4.55 -13.36 -16.55
N VAL A 66 5.32 -13.08 -15.48
CA VAL A 66 5.07 -12.05 -14.48
C VAL A 66 6.30 -11.16 -14.33
N ILE A 67 6.09 -9.86 -14.31
CA ILE A 67 7.11 -8.86 -13.98
C ILE A 67 6.75 -8.21 -12.65
N ASP A 68 7.73 -8.15 -11.76
CA ASP A 68 7.70 -7.42 -10.49
C ASP A 68 8.58 -6.15 -10.63
N ILE A 69 7.94 -4.97 -10.56
CA ILE A 69 8.60 -3.66 -10.77
C ILE A 69 8.85 -3.00 -9.42
N VAL A 70 10.14 -2.93 -9.05
CA VAL A 70 10.64 -2.38 -7.76
C VAL A 70 11.73 -1.34 -8.02
N THR A 71 11.62 -0.64 -9.14
CA THR A 71 12.51 0.45 -9.54
C THR A 71 12.11 1.78 -8.89
N PRO A 72 12.89 2.87 -9.03
CA PRO A 72 12.39 4.22 -8.75
C PRO A 72 11.13 4.53 -9.57
N THR A 73 10.20 5.27 -8.96
CA THR A 73 8.85 5.56 -9.49
C THR A 73 8.84 6.11 -10.92
N ILE A 74 9.83 6.93 -11.26
CA ILE A 74 9.97 7.54 -12.62
C ILE A 74 10.07 6.51 -13.74
N HIS A 75 10.43 5.25 -13.43
CA HIS A 75 10.55 4.15 -14.39
C HIS A 75 9.34 3.22 -14.40
N HIS A 76 8.41 3.32 -13.44
CA HIS A 76 7.27 2.42 -13.30
C HIS A 76 6.43 2.36 -14.57
N PHE A 77 6.05 3.53 -15.08
CA PHE A 77 5.20 3.64 -16.28
C PHE A 77 5.82 2.95 -17.49
N SER A 78 7.05 3.31 -17.85
CA SER A 78 7.69 2.79 -19.07
C SER A 78 7.88 1.27 -19.02
N LEU A 79 8.31 0.74 -17.87
CA LEU A 79 8.52 -0.69 -17.66
C LEU A 79 7.21 -1.46 -17.62
N ALA A 80 6.20 -0.96 -16.92
CA ALA A 80 4.88 -1.58 -16.86
C ALA A 80 4.21 -1.60 -18.25
N LYS A 81 4.26 -0.48 -18.99
CA LYS A 81 3.76 -0.39 -20.36
C LYS A 81 4.43 -1.43 -21.27
N ALA A 82 5.77 -1.54 -21.20
CA ALA A 82 6.52 -2.52 -21.99
C ALA A 82 6.12 -3.96 -21.68
N ALA A 83 5.89 -4.30 -20.41
CA ALA A 83 5.46 -5.62 -19.97
C ALA A 83 4.02 -5.92 -20.39
N ILE A 84 3.08 -4.99 -20.14
CA ILE A 84 1.66 -5.12 -20.49
C ILE A 84 1.47 -5.32 -21.98
N LEU A 85 2.16 -4.53 -22.83
CA LEU A 85 2.09 -4.68 -24.29
C LEU A 85 2.60 -6.03 -24.80
N ARG A 86 3.42 -6.73 -24.01
CA ARG A 86 3.89 -8.11 -24.29
C ARG A 86 3.01 -9.17 -23.62
N GLY A 87 1.86 -8.79 -23.09
CA GLY A 87 0.91 -9.70 -22.44
C GLY A 87 1.40 -10.28 -21.11
N ARG A 88 2.32 -9.58 -20.40
CA ARG A 88 2.80 -10.01 -19.10
C ARG A 88 1.91 -9.49 -17.98
N HIS A 89 1.68 -10.30 -16.96
CA HIS A 89 1.11 -9.83 -15.71
C HIS A 89 2.13 -8.98 -14.95
N VAL A 90 1.68 -7.96 -14.23
CA VAL A 90 2.61 -7.00 -13.61
C VAL A 90 2.26 -6.75 -12.15
N PHE A 91 3.24 -6.89 -11.29
CA PHE A 91 3.24 -6.32 -9.95
C PHE A 91 4.02 -5.00 -10.00
N ILE A 92 3.48 -3.93 -9.44
CA ILE A 92 4.13 -2.62 -9.45
C ILE A 92 4.15 -2.07 -8.02
N GLU A 93 5.32 -1.73 -7.52
CA GLU A 93 5.44 -1.04 -6.24
C GLU A 93 4.74 0.33 -6.24
N LYS A 94 4.32 0.73 -5.06
CA LYS A 94 3.72 2.07 -4.88
C LYS A 94 4.78 3.19 -5.03
N PRO A 95 4.40 4.39 -5.47
CA PRO A 95 3.13 4.71 -6.12
C PRO A 95 3.04 4.07 -7.52
N LEU A 96 1.83 3.83 -8.03
CA LEU A 96 1.60 3.15 -9.32
C LEU A 96 2.45 3.74 -10.45
N THR A 97 2.45 5.07 -10.58
CA THR A 97 3.24 5.82 -11.56
C THR A 97 3.68 7.16 -10.97
N HIS A 98 4.44 7.94 -11.74
CA HIS A 98 4.85 9.28 -11.34
C HIS A 98 3.72 10.31 -11.50
N THR A 99 2.91 10.19 -12.53
CA THR A 99 1.78 11.09 -12.83
C THR A 99 0.46 10.35 -12.96
N VAL A 100 -0.65 11.07 -12.73
CA VAL A 100 -2.01 10.53 -12.90
C VAL A 100 -2.28 10.12 -14.35
N ALA A 101 -1.80 10.90 -15.30
CA ALA A 101 -1.98 10.61 -16.75
C ALA A 101 -1.31 9.28 -17.16
N GLU A 102 -0.12 9.00 -16.65
CA GLU A 102 0.54 7.71 -16.86
C GLU A 102 -0.28 6.54 -16.28
N ALA A 103 -0.87 6.73 -15.10
CA ALA A 103 -1.73 5.71 -14.50
C ALA A 103 -3.00 5.45 -15.32
N GLU A 104 -3.61 6.50 -15.86
CA GLU A 104 -4.78 6.38 -16.76
C GLU A 104 -4.45 5.60 -18.03
N GLU A 105 -3.27 5.82 -18.61
CA GLU A 105 -2.82 5.06 -19.77
C GLU A 105 -2.59 3.59 -19.42
N LEU A 106 -1.95 3.28 -18.27
CA LEU A 106 -1.78 1.90 -17.83
C LEU A 106 -3.11 1.19 -17.56
N LEU A 107 -4.09 1.88 -16.99
CA LEU A 107 -5.45 1.35 -16.79
C LEU A 107 -6.08 0.93 -18.12
N ALA A 108 -6.01 1.80 -19.13
CA ALA A 108 -6.56 1.53 -20.47
C ALA A 108 -5.85 0.33 -21.12
N LEU A 109 -4.52 0.29 -21.07
CA LEU A 109 -3.70 -0.79 -21.62
C LEU A 109 -3.97 -2.13 -20.91
N THR A 110 -4.07 -2.13 -19.58
CA THR A 110 -4.36 -3.34 -18.79
C THR A 110 -5.68 -3.98 -19.22
N ARG A 111 -6.71 -3.17 -19.40
CA ARG A 111 -8.03 -3.62 -19.87
C ARG A 111 -7.96 -4.16 -21.31
N GLN A 112 -7.24 -3.46 -22.19
CA GLN A 112 -7.09 -3.86 -23.58
C GLN A 112 -6.35 -5.18 -23.74
N GLN A 113 -5.29 -5.41 -22.96
CA GLN A 113 -4.47 -6.61 -23.04
C GLN A 113 -5.02 -7.77 -22.21
N GLY A 114 -5.98 -7.55 -21.31
CA GLY A 114 -6.56 -8.58 -20.45
C GLY A 114 -5.59 -9.17 -19.43
N VAL A 115 -4.48 -8.47 -19.15
CA VAL A 115 -3.50 -8.89 -18.14
C VAL A 115 -3.94 -8.49 -16.74
N LYS A 116 -3.38 -9.11 -15.72
CA LYS A 116 -3.58 -8.71 -14.32
C LYS A 116 -2.46 -7.80 -13.88
N VAL A 117 -2.82 -6.72 -13.19
CA VAL A 117 -1.89 -5.80 -12.55
C VAL A 117 -2.26 -5.68 -11.08
N GLN A 118 -1.28 -5.83 -10.17
CA GLN A 118 -1.41 -5.56 -8.75
C GLN A 118 -0.46 -4.45 -8.33
N VAL A 119 -0.93 -3.56 -7.45
CA VAL A 119 -0.11 -2.47 -6.91
C VAL A 119 0.34 -2.80 -5.50
N GLY A 120 1.61 -2.53 -5.16
CA GLY A 120 2.27 -2.87 -3.90
C GLY A 120 1.83 -2.01 -2.71
N HIS A 121 0.52 -1.96 -2.41
CA HIS A 121 0.01 -1.37 -1.17
C HIS A 121 0.07 -2.39 -0.03
N VAL A 122 1.28 -2.69 0.40
CA VAL A 122 1.64 -3.75 1.36
C VAL A 122 0.88 -3.69 2.69
N GLU A 123 0.39 -2.52 3.11
CA GLU A 123 -0.34 -2.39 4.38
C GLU A 123 -1.69 -3.13 4.36
N ARG A 124 -2.27 -3.42 3.20
CA ARG A 124 -3.45 -4.31 3.08
C ARG A 124 -3.14 -5.78 3.44
N PHE A 125 -1.86 -6.14 3.51
CA PHE A 125 -1.36 -7.46 3.91
C PHE A 125 -0.63 -7.44 5.25
N ASN A 126 -0.62 -6.29 5.93
CA ASN A 126 -0.02 -6.16 7.24
C ASN A 126 -0.80 -7.00 8.27
N PRO A 127 -0.12 -7.74 9.15
CA PRO A 127 -0.77 -8.54 10.20
C PRO A 127 -1.80 -7.78 11.02
N ALA A 128 -1.57 -6.50 11.34
CA ALA A 128 -2.54 -5.66 12.05
C ALA A 128 -3.86 -5.51 11.26
N PHE A 129 -3.77 -5.29 9.95
CA PHE A 129 -4.96 -5.16 9.10
C PHE A 129 -5.66 -6.51 8.89
N LEU A 130 -4.89 -7.57 8.65
CA LEU A 130 -5.42 -8.91 8.45
C LEU A 130 -6.10 -9.48 9.71
N SER A 131 -5.65 -9.09 10.91
CA SER A 131 -6.24 -9.54 12.16
C SER A 131 -7.67 -9.03 12.39
N LEU A 132 -8.11 -8.02 11.63
CA LEU A 132 -9.51 -7.56 11.67
C LEU A 132 -10.48 -8.61 11.11
N GLY A 133 -10.01 -9.54 10.26
CA GLY A 133 -10.86 -10.59 9.67
C GLY A 133 -12.07 -10.03 8.93
N ASP A 134 -13.23 -10.62 9.17
CA ASP A 134 -14.50 -10.26 8.51
C ASP A 134 -15.27 -9.14 9.22
N ILE A 135 -14.61 -8.32 10.07
CA ILE A 135 -15.27 -7.21 10.74
C ILE A 135 -15.75 -6.21 9.70
N SER A 136 -17.05 -5.91 9.73
CA SER A 136 -17.61 -4.85 8.90
C SER A 136 -17.11 -3.49 9.40
N ILE A 137 -16.36 -2.80 8.55
CA ILE A 137 -15.81 -1.47 8.84
C ILE A 137 -16.59 -0.45 8.01
N ASN A 138 -17.28 0.46 8.71
CA ASN A 138 -18.03 1.55 8.10
C ASN A 138 -17.75 2.84 8.86
N PRO A 139 -16.58 3.46 8.67
CA PRO A 139 -16.11 4.55 9.49
C PRO A 139 -16.87 5.84 9.20
N MET A 140 -17.15 6.59 10.27
CA MET A 140 -17.65 7.96 10.21
C MET A 140 -16.51 8.98 10.32
N PHE A 141 -15.42 8.58 10.99
CA PHE A 141 -14.23 9.38 11.15
C PHE A 141 -12.99 8.48 11.15
N VAL A 142 -11.92 8.93 10.48
CA VAL A 142 -10.63 8.24 10.41
C VAL A 142 -9.52 9.20 10.83
N GLU A 143 -8.57 8.72 11.62
CA GLU A 143 -7.38 9.44 12.02
C GLU A 143 -6.14 8.59 11.75
N GLY A 144 -5.22 9.09 10.90
CA GLY A 144 -4.01 8.38 10.52
C GLY A 144 -2.75 9.19 10.81
N HIS A 145 -1.71 8.53 11.36
CA HIS A 145 -0.39 9.12 11.61
C HIS A 145 0.70 8.20 11.10
N ARG A 146 1.48 8.70 10.14
CA ARG A 146 2.63 7.99 9.59
C ARG A 146 3.89 8.86 9.72
N LEU A 147 4.64 8.57 10.76
CA LEU A 147 5.83 9.32 11.15
C LEU A 147 7.07 8.46 10.93
N ALA A 148 8.05 9.01 10.21
CA ALA A 148 9.33 8.36 9.96
C ALA A 148 10.49 9.24 10.44
N THR A 149 11.60 8.63 10.79
CA THR A 149 12.87 9.33 11.02
C THR A 149 13.42 9.80 9.68
N PHE A 150 14.11 10.94 9.68
CA PHE A 150 14.68 11.48 8.46
C PHE A 150 15.67 10.51 7.82
N ASN A 151 15.47 10.25 6.54
CA ASN A 151 16.40 9.48 5.71
C ASN A 151 16.72 10.31 4.46
N PRO A 152 18.01 10.66 4.20
CA PRO A 152 18.39 11.42 3.00
C PRO A 152 18.04 10.70 1.68
N ARG A 153 17.88 9.39 1.72
CA ARG A 153 17.41 8.59 0.58
C ARG A 153 15.89 8.70 0.49
N GLY A 154 15.34 9.11 -0.63
CA GLY A 154 13.88 9.22 -0.84
C GLY A 154 13.34 10.64 -0.61
N THR A 155 14.19 11.67 -0.63
CA THR A 155 13.77 13.07 -0.64
C THR A 155 13.35 13.56 -2.04
N ASP A 156 13.55 12.74 -3.04
CA ASP A 156 13.11 12.93 -4.43
C ASP A 156 11.60 12.82 -4.64
N VAL A 157 10.90 12.18 -3.69
CA VAL A 157 9.45 12.01 -3.70
C VAL A 157 8.82 12.78 -2.53
N SER A 158 7.66 13.40 -2.73
CA SER A 158 6.94 14.11 -1.66
C SER A 158 6.55 13.15 -0.52
N VAL A 159 6.47 13.67 0.72
CA VAL A 159 6.03 12.88 1.88
C VAL A 159 4.63 12.28 1.69
N ILE A 160 3.82 12.87 0.82
CA ILE A 160 2.49 12.39 0.45
C ILE A 160 2.60 11.08 -0.35
N LEU A 161 3.39 11.07 -1.43
CA LEU A 161 3.58 9.90 -2.30
C LEU A 161 4.47 8.82 -1.66
N ASP A 162 5.37 9.21 -0.73
CA ASP A 162 6.21 8.24 -0.05
C ASP A 162 5.50 7.58 1.14
N LEU A 163 4.90 8.38 2.03
CA LEU A 163 4.37 7.92 3.30
C LEU A 163 2.83 7.93 3.33
N MET A 164 2.19 9.09 3.07
CA MET A 164 0.74 9.23 3.27
C MET A 164 -0.08 8.33 2.34
N ILE A 165 0.42 8.00 1.16
CA ILE A 165 -0.28 7.18 0.17
C ILE A 165 -0.70 5.80 0.70
N HIS A 166 0.03 5.23 1.66
CA HIS A 166 -0.35 3.99 2.31
C HIS A 166 -1.64 4.13 3.12
N ASP A 167 -1.80 5.26 3.82
CA ASP A 167 -2.98 5.53 4.63
C ASP A 167 -4.14 6.00 3.73
N ILE A 168 -3.85 6.73 2.65
CA ILE A 168 -4.84 7.08 1.60
C ILE A 168 -5.45 5.82 1.01
N ASP A 169 -4.64 4.84 0.62
CA ASP A 169 -5.11 3.56 0.06
C ASP A 169 -6.05 2.83 1.03
N LEU A 170 -5.65 2.69 2.30
CA LEU A 170 -6.48 2.04 3.32
C LEU A 170 -7.81 2.77 3.55
N VAL A 171 -7.79 4.09 3.59
CA VAL A 171 -9.00 4.90 3.77
C VAL A 171 -9.94 4.75 2.58
N LEU A 172 -9.43 4.86 1.36
CA LEU A 172 -10.24 4.70 0.15
C LEU A 172 -10.85 3.28 0.03
N HIS A 173 -10.11 2.28 0.48
CA HIS A 173 -10.58 0.89 0.50
C HIS A 173 -11.72 0.66 1.51
N LEU A 174 -11.62 1.27 2.71
CA LEU A 174 -12.56 1.00 3.80
C LEU A 174 -13.78 1.94 3.81
N VAL A 175 -13.61 3.20 3.40
CA VAL A 175 -14.71 4.18 3.37
C VAL A 175 -15.68 3.89 2.23
N ASN A 176 -15.19 3.34 1.12
CA ASN A 176 -15.97 2.96 -0.06
C ASN A 176 -16.98 4.04 -0.51
N SER A 177 -16.49 5.29 -0.61
CA SER A 177 -17.24 6.45 -1.05
C SER A 177 -16.34 7.37 -1.89
N GLU A 178 -16.94 8.19 -2.75
CA GLU A 178 -16.19 9.20 -3.50
C GLU A 178 -15.72 10.31 -2.58
N VAL A 179 -14.54 10.86 -2.91
CA VAL A 179 -13.99 12.04 -2.24
C VAL A 179 -14.79 13.26 -2.66
N LYS A 180 -15.30 14.00 -1.68
CA LYS A 180 -16.09 15.21 -1.86
C LYS A 180 -15.23 16.46 -1.85
N ASP A 181 -14.32 16.57 -0.88
CA ASP A 181 -13.46 17.73 -0.68
C ASP A 181 -12.15 17.36 0.01
N ILE A 182 -11.11 18.15 -0.22
CA ILE A 182 -9.77 17.96 0.36
C ILE A 182 -9.24 19.30 0.86
N HIS A 183 -8.90 19.37 2.14
CA HIS A 183 -8.12 20.44 2.74
C HIS A 183 -6.76 19.89 3.16
N ALA A 184 -5.68 20.58 2.81
CA ALA A 184 -4.34 20.10 3.13
C ALA A 184 -3.39 21.26 3.44
N SER A 185 -2.38 20.95 4.25
CA SER A 185 -1.26 21.83 4.52
C SER A 185 0.05 21.02 4.56
N GLY A 186 1.15 21.65 4.19
CA GLY A 186 2.45 21.02 4.19
C GLY A 186 3.57 22.00 4.49
N VAL A 187 4.63 21.52 5.13
CA VAL A 187 5.79 22.34 5.51
C VAL A 187 7.06 21.67 5.00
N ALA A 188 7.82 22.40 4.21
CA ALA A 188 9.18 22.03 3.79
C ALA A 188 10.18 22.59 4.84
N VAL A 189 10.96 21.72 5.46
CA VAL A 189 11.92 22.08 6.52
C VAL A 189 13.35 21.77 6.10
N ILE A 190 13.58 20.60 5.53
CA ILE A 190 14.90 20.12 5.09
C ILE A 190 14.93 19.92 3.57
N SER A 191 13.83 19.44 2.98
CA SER A 191 13.72 19.15 1.55
C SER A 191 13.13 20.33 0.77
N ALA A 192 13.20 20.31 -0.56
CA ALA A 192 12.53 21.27 -1.44
C ALA A 192 11.00 21.04 -1.51
N SER A 193 10.51 19.87 -1.12
CA SER A 193 9.09 19.51 -1.03
C SER A 193 8.69 19.35 0.44
N PRO A 194 7.40 19.35 0.78
CA PRO A 194 6.93 19.15 2.15
C PRO A 194 7.52 17.91 2.83
N ASP A 195 8.11 18.11 4.01
CA ASP A 195 8.63 17.06 4.88
C ASP A 195 7.58 16.60 5.91
N ILE A 196 6.59 17.47 6.16
CA ILE A 196 5.42 17.22 6.99
C ILE A 196 4.20 17.64 6.18
N ALA A 197 3.16 16.82 6.16
CA ALA A 197 1.89 17.14 5.55
C ALA A 197 0.73 16.65 6.42
N ASN A 198 -0.35 17.44 6.45
CA ASN A 198 -1.63 17.05 6.99
C ASN A 198 -2.69 17.20 5.90
N ALA A 199 -3.58 16.23 5.79
CA ALA A 199 -4.70 16.26 4.87
C ALA A 199 -5.99 15.87 5.60
N ARG A 200 -7.05 16.67 5.38
CA ARG A 200 -8.42 16.36 5.74
C ARG A 200 -9.19 16.05 4.48
N ILE A 201 -9.67 14.81 4.37
CA ILE A 201 -10.43 14.29 3.23
C ILE A 201 -11.88 14.10 3.68
N GLU A 202 -12.82 14.74 3.00
CA GLU A 202 -14.26 14.58 3.22
C GLU A 202 -14.86 13.72 2.13
N PHE A 203 -15.73 12.78 2.49
CA PHE A 203 -16.37 11.85 1.58
C PHE A 203 -17.85 12.15 1.40
N GLU A 204 -18.43 11.75 0.26
CA GLU A 204 -19.84 11.96 -0.05
C GLU A 204 -20.79 11.30 0.97
N ASN A 205 -20.39 10.18 1.59
CA ASN A 205 -21.15 9.51 2.64
C ASN A 205 -21.06 10.21 4.02
N GLY A 206 -20.35 11.34 4.11
CA GLY A 206 -20.14 12.11 5.33
C GLY A 206 -18.98 11.64 6.21
N CYS A 207 -18.27 10.60 5.83
CA CYS A 207 -17.03 10.20 6.51
C CYS A 207 -15.96 11.29 6.33
N VAL A 208 -15.11 11.46 7.34
CA VAL A 208 -13.97 12.37 7.30
C VAL A 208 -12.71 11.62 7.71
N ALA A 209 -11.62 11.79 6.93
CA ALA A 209 -10.32 11.27 7.29
C ALA A 209 -9.31 12.40 7.50
N ASN A 210 -8.62 12.39 8.65
CA ASN A 210 -7.48 13.26 8.93
C ASN A 210 -6.20 12.43 8.89
N LEU A 211 -5.31 12.76 7.96
CA LEU A 211 -4.06 12.02 7.76
C LEU A 211 -2.88 12.96 7.99
N THR A 212 -1.90 12.51 8.76
CA THR A 212 -0.64 13.22 8.99
C THR A 212 0.53 12.34 8.62
N ALA A 213 1.39 12.83 7.73
CA ALA A 213 2.64 12.17 7.38
C ALA A 213 3.83 13.09 7.67
N SER A 214 4.90 12.54 8.24
CA SER A 214 6.13 13.27 8.53
C SER A 214 7.35 12.37 8.32
N ARG A 215 8.36 12.90 7.62
CA ARG A 215 9.69 12.26 7.52
C ARG A 215 10.72 12.85 8.48
N MET A 216 10.29 13.70 9.43
CA MET A 216 11.15 14.44 10.35
C MET A 216 10.87 14.13 11.81
N SER A 217 10.42 12.95 12.13
CA SER A 217 10.07 12.58 13.50
C SER A 217 11.22 11.85 14.19
N LEU A 218 11.38 12.06 15.49
CA LEU A 218 12.37 11.33 16.28
C LEU A 218 11.95 9.86 16.54
N LYS A 219 10.65 9.59 16.51
CA LYS A 219 10.08 8.25 16.66
C LYS A 219 9.27 7.87 15.45
N GLN A 220 9.38 6.62 15.04
CA GLN A 220 8.49 6.06 14.03
C GLN A 220 7.11 5.81 14.60
N MET A 221 6.08 6.05 13.79
CA MET A 221 4.69 5.71 14.10
C MET A 221 3.98 5.36 12.78
N ARG A 222 3.17 4.32 12.81
CA ARG A 222 2.31 3.92 11.69
C ARG A 222 0.98 3.46 12.26
N LYS A 223 0.14 4.43 12.63
CA LYS A 223 -1.14 4.17 13.31
C LYS A 223 -2.29 4.75 12.55
N ILE A 224 -3.38 3.97 12.48
CA ILE A 224 -4.66 4.45 11.96
C ILE A 224 -5.78 4.03 12.91
N ARG A 225 -6.78 4.91 13.07
CA ARG A 225 -7.93 4.72 13.94
C ARG A 225 -9.21 4.95 13.14
N PHE A 226 -10.16 4.07 13.30
CA PHE A 226 -11.46 4.15 12.67
C PHE A 226 -12.52 4.29 13.75
N PHE A 227 -13.35 5.30 13.64
CA PHE A 227 -14.47 5.56 14.53
C PHE A 227 -15.77 5.32 13.76
N GLN A 228 -16.54 4.36 14.20
CA GLN A 228 -17.86 4.07 13.65
C GLN A 228 -18.91 4.06 14.77
N ARG A 229 -20.18 3.88 14.40
CA ARG A 229 -21.30 4.04 15.35
C ARG A 229 -21.21 3.12 16.56
N ASP A 230 -20.75 1.91 16.36
CA ASP A 230 -20.78 0.80 17.31
C ASP A 230 -19.38 0.27 17.68
N ALA A 231 -18.34 0.81 17.07
CA ALA A 231 -16.98 0.37 17.34
C ALA A 231 -15.94 1.48 17.13
N TYR A 232 -14.83 1.32 17.83
CA TYR A 232 -13.56 1.99 17.61
C TYR A 232 -12.51 0.95 17.31
N LEU A 233 -11.77 1.14 16.21
CA LEU A 233 -10.67 0.26 15.80
C LEU A 233 -9.38 1.07 15.78
N SER A 234 -8.32 0.52 16.38
CA SER A 234 -6.99 1.11 16.36
C SER A 234 -5.99 0.09 15.83
N LEU A 235 -5.28 0.44 14.76
CA LEU A 235 -4.24 -0.41 14.17
C LEU A 235 -2.88 0.26 14.33
N ASP A 236 -1.90 -0.53 14.74
CA ASP A 236 -0.48 -0.17 14.73
C ASP A 236 0.25 -1.08 13.75
N PHE A 237 0.56 -0.54 12.57
CA PHE A 237 1.23 -1.27 11.50
C PHE A 237 2.72 -1.54 11.80
N LEU A 238 3.33 -0.75 12.68
CA LEU A 238 4.72 -0.94 13.10
C LEU A 238 4.82 -2.11 14.08
N GLU A 239 3.95 -2.11 15.10
CA GLU A 239 3.88 -3.15 16.12
C GLU A 239 3.05 -4.37 15.66
N LYS A 240 2.39 -4.27 14.50
CA LYS A 240 1.57 -5.31 13.87
C LYS A 240 0.42 -5.80 14.75
N ASN A 241 -0.20 -4.90 15.49
CA ASN A 241 -1.33 -5.22 16.36
C ASN A 241 -2.56 -4.36 16.08
N ALA A 242 -3.71 -4.86 16.50
CA ALA A 242 -4.98 -4.17 16.42
C ALA A 242 -5.71 -4.22 17.77
N GLN A 243 -6.48 -3.19 18.04
CA GLN A 243 -7.41 -3.13 19.17
C GLN A 243 -8.79 -2.76 18.63
N ILE A 244 -9.79 -3.50 19.06
CA ILE A 244 -11.18 -3.30 18.69
C ILE A 244 -11.98 -3.09 19.97
N ILE A 245 -12.65 -1.95 20.07
CA ILE A 245 -13.54 -1.61 21.17
C ILE A 245 -14.95 -1.49 20.59
N ARG A 246 -15.87 -2.38 21.03
CA ARG A 246 -17.27 -2.38 20.59
C ARG A 246 -18.18 -1.88 21.68
N LEU A 247 -19.22 -1.14 21.29
CA LEU A 247 -20.33 -0.73 22.14
C LEU A 247 -21.52 -1.63 21.88
N LEU A 248 -21.91 -2.42 22.88
CA LEU A 248 -23.02 -3.35 22.79
C LEU A 248 -24.24 -2.79 23.53
N ASP A 249 -25.44 -3.03 22.99
CA ASP A 249 -26.72 -2.64 23.60
C ASP A 249 -27.17 -3.56 24.74
N LYS A 250 -26.63 -4.76 24.78
CA LYS A 250 -26.98 -5.80 25.77
C LYS A 250 -25.70 -6.52 26.23
N ASN A 251 -25.69 -6.91 27.50
CA ASN A 251 -24.68 -7.83 27.99
C ASN A 251 -24.88 -9.20 27.31
N THR A 252 -23.87 -9.67 26.57
CA THR A 252 -23.87 -11.04 26.04
C THR A 252 -23.37 -11.97 27.13
N GLU A 253 -24.13 -13.03 27.43
CA GLU A 253 -23.79 -14.00 28.46
C GLU A 253 -22.38 -14.57 28.24
N GLY A 254 -21.52 -14.43 29.25
CA GLY A 254 -20.19 -15.04 29.31
C GLY A 254 -18.98 -14.14 29.03
N GLY A 255 -19.14 -12.83 28.82
CA GLY A 255 -18.02 -11.89 28.65
C GLY A 255 -17.79 -11.00 29.88
N ASP A 256 -16.52 -10.74 30.20
CA ASP A 256 -16.10 -9.72 31.16
C ASP A 256 -16.29 -8.33 30.52
N LEU A 257 -17.57 -7.90 30.36
CA LEU A 257 -17.91 -6.65 29.71
C LEU A 257 -17.95 -5.51 30.74
N MET A 258 -17.31 -4.39 30.40
CA MET A 258 -17.35 -3.19 31.22
C MET A 258 -18.66 -2.43 30.95
N GLU A 259 -19.46 -2.20 31.99
CA GLU A 259 -20.67 -1.38 31.90
C GLU A 259 -20.34 0.10 31.84
N MET A 260 -21.01 0.84 30.96
CA MET A 260 -20.87 2.30 30.80
C MET A 260 -22.25 2.97 30.69
N ASP A 261 -22.50 3.95 31.54
CA ASP A 261 -23.67 4.83 31.41
C ASP A 261 -23.45 5.88 30.35
N THR A 262 -24.37 5.98 29.40
CA THR A 262 -24.35 7.00 28.33
C THR A 262 -25.65 7.81 28.35
N ALA A 263 -25.63 8.98 27.68
CA ALA A 263 -26.85 9.76 27.48
C ALA A 263 -27.99 9.04 26.75
N ARG A 264 -27.67 7.91 26.12
CA ARG A 264 -28.63 7.05 25.38
C ARG A 264 -28.95 5.74 26.10
N GLY A 265 -28.61 5.63 27.40
CA GLY A 265 -28.79 4.45 28.22
C GLY A 265 -27.50 3.66 28.47
N LYS A 266 -27.65 2.51 29.13
CA LYS A 266 -26.53 1.65 29.46
C LYS A 266 -25.98 0.95 28.20
N LYS A 267 -24.65 0.92 28.11
CA LYS A 267 -23.91 0.20 27.09
C LYS A 267 -22.89 -0.71 27.74
N TRP A 268 -22.47 -1.73 27.04
CA TRP A 268 -21.38 -2.62 27.43
C TRP A 268 -20.23 -2.47 26.46
N ILE A 269 -19.01 -2.38 27.02
CA ILE A 269 -17.79 -2.25 26.26
C ILE A 269 -17.14 -3.63 26.15
N ASP A 270 -16.95 -4.09 24.92
CA ASP A 270 -16.15 -5.26 24.58
C ASP A 270 -14.80 -4.80 24.01
N ILE A 271 -13.70 -5.23 24.62
CA ILE A 271 -12.34 -4.91 24.17
C ILE A 271 -11.69 -6.19 23.67
N THR A 272 -11.43 -6.24 22.38
CA THR A 272 -10.74 -7.36 21.74
C THR A 272 -9.39 -6.92 21.20
N MET A 273 -8.35 -7.70 21.45
CA MET A 273 -7.03 -7.58 20.84
C MET A 273 -6.80 -8.85 20.01
N PRO A 274 -7.14 -8.84 18.71
CA PRO A 274 -6.95 -10.03 17.89
C PRO A 274 -5.47 -10.38 17.75
N GLU A 275 -5.16 -11.67 17.80
CA GLU A 275 -3.81 -12.15 17.58
C GLU A 275 -3.36 -11.86 16.14
N PRO A 276 -2.19 -11.24 15.94
CA PRO A 276 -1.69 -10.97 14.60
C PRO A 276 -1.30 -12.26 13.88
N LEU A 277 -1.59 -12.32 12.59
CA LEU A 277 -1.16 -13.43 11.76
C LEU A 277 0.38 -13.42 11.59
N ALA A 278 1.02 -14.57 11.76
CA ALA A 278 2.48 -14.73 11.59
C ALA A 278 2.84 -14.82 10.09
N VAL A 279 2.67 -13.73 9.35
CA VAL A 279 2.93 -13.65 7.90
C VAL A 279 3.93 -12.55 7.55
N ASN A 280 4.65 -12.77 6.45
CA ASN A 280 5.41 -11.72 5.79
C ASN A 280 4.47 -11.02 4.78
N ALA A 281 4.18 -9.74 4.98
CA ALA A 281 3.23 -8.98 4.17
C ALA A 281 3.63 -8.94 2.68
N ILE A 282 4.92 -8.71 2.36
CA ILE A 282 5.42 -8.66 0.98
C ILE A 282 5.31 -10.04 0.31
N GLN A 283 5.67 -11.10 1.02
CA GLN A 283 5.52 -12.45 0.48
C GLN A 283 4.06 -12.79 0.22
N LEU A 284 3.17 -12.47 1.17
CA LEU A 284 1.74 -12.75 1.07
C LEU A 284 1.08 -11.99 -0.09
N GLU A 285 1.45 -10.73 -0.31
CA GLU A 285 0.91 -9.97 -1.44
C GLU A 285 1.33 -10.54 -2.80
N LEU A 286 2.58 -11.00 -2.93
CA LEU A 286 3.07 -11.67 -4.13
C LEU A 286 2.38 -13.03 -4.34
N GLU A 287 2.21 -13.84 -3.29
CA GLU A 287 1.51 -15.12 -3.35
C GLU A 287 0.02 -14.97 -3.71
N THR A 288 -0.64 -13.95 -3.17
CA THR A 288 -2.05 -13.66 -3.52
C THR A 288 -2.17 -13.17 -4.96
N PHE A 289 -1.19 -12.41 -5.46
CA PHE A 289 -1.14 -12.02 -6.86
C PHE A 289 -0.98 -13.25 -7.77
N ALA A 290 -0.04 -14.15 -7.46
CA ALA A 290 0.08 -15.42 -8.19
C ALA A 290 -1.24 -16.21 -8.21
N SER A 291 -1.90 -16.30 -7.06
CA SER A 291 -3.20 -16.95 -6.95
C SER A 291 -4.26 -16.31 -7.84
N SER A 292 -4.30 -14.97 -7.91
CA SER A 292 -5.24 -14.25 -8.76
C SER A 292 -5.02 -14.51 -10.25
N ILE A 293 -3.77 -14.70 -10.68
CA ILE A 293 -3.41 -15.06 -12.05
C ILE A 293 -3.88 -16.49 -12.36
N VAL A 294 -3.49 -17.45 -11.51
CA VAL A 294 -3.77 -18.88 -11.74
C VAL A 294 -5.27 -19.19 -11.73
N HIS A 295 -6.03 -18.57 -10.83
CA HIS A 295 -7.48 -18.79 -10.70
C HIS A 295 -8.33 -17.79 -11.49
N ASN A 296 -7.68 -16.89 -12.23
CA ASN A 296 -8.33 -15.82 -13.00
C ASN A 296 -9.30 -14.96 -12.17
N THR A 297 -8.92 -14.66 -10.91
CA THR A 297 -9.68 -13.77 -10.02
C THR A 297 -9.11 -12.35 -10.05
N THR A 298 -9.84 -11.40 -9.49
CA THR A 298 -9.37 -10.01 -9.32
C THR A 298 -8.23 -9.96 -8.29
N PRO A 299 -7.11 -9.27 -8.56
CA PRO A 299 -6.06 -9.02 -7.57
C PRO A 299 -6.59 -8.31 -6.32
N LYS A 300 -5.98 -8.57 -5.17
CA LYS A 300 -6.37 -7.97 -3.88
C LYS A 300 -6.23 -6.44 -3.85
N VAL A 301 -5.21 -5.93 -4.54
CA VAL A 301 -4.97 -4.50 -4.74
C VAL A 301 -4.91 -4.27 -6.25
N THR A 302 -5.99 -3.77 -6.80
CA THR A 302 -6.13 -3.59 -8.24
C THR A 302 -5.35 -2.38 -8.74
N ILE A 303 -5.17 -2.29 -10.06
CA ILE A 303 -4.60 -1.10 -10.68
C ILE A 303 -5.53 0.12 -10.48
N GLU A 304 -6.84 -0.09 -10.40
CA GLU A 304 -7.84 0.92 -10.08
C GLU A 304 -7.65 1.47 -8.65
N ASP A 305 -7.35 0.60 -7.69
CA ASP A 305 -7.02 1.02 -6.31
C ASP A 305 -5.78 1.92 -6.30
N GLY A 306 -4.70 1.48 -6.97
CA GLY A 306 -3.47 2.25 -7.10
C GLY A 306 -3.68 3.60 -7.79
N TYR A 307 -4.50 3.63 -8.85
CA TYR A 307 -4.88 4.87 -9.53
C TYR A 307 -5.64 5.82 -8.60
N ARG A 308 -6.64 5.34 -7.86
CA ARG A 308 -7.43 6.15 -6.92
C ARG A 308 -6.54 6.74 -5.83
N ALA A 309 -5.66 5.94 -5.25
CA ALA A 309 -4.72 6.38 -4.22
C ALA A 309 -3.75 7.45 -4.77
N LEU A 310 -3.20 7.24 -5.97
CA LEU A 310 -2.33 8.18 -6.65
C LEU A 310 -3.05 9.50 -6.96
N LYS A 311 -4.28 9.45 -7.48
CA LYS A 311 -5.09 10.62 -7.80
C LYS A 311 -5.34 11.49 -6.57
N VAL A 312 -5.78 10.89 -5.47
CA VAL A 312 -6.00 11.61 -4.20
C VAL A 312 -4.69 12.19 -3.66
N ALA A 313 -3.58 11.44 -3.74
CA ALA A 313 -2.28 11.95 -3.33
C ALA A 313 -1.85 13.19 -4.14
N HIS A 314 -2.07 13.21 -5.46
CA HIS A 314 -1.81 14.38 -6.29
C HIS A 314 -2.72 15.56 -5.98
N GLN A 315 -4.01 15.33 -5.75
CA GLN A 315 -4.94 16.38 -5.32
C GLN A 315 -4.48 17.04 -4.00
N ILE A 316 -4.00 16.26 -3.03
CA ILE A 316 -3.42 16.78 -1.79
C ILE A 316 -2.18 17.65 -2.08
N ILE A 317 -1.30 17.22 -2.99
CA ILE A 317 -0.10 17.98 -3.39
C ILE A 317 -0.49 19.30 -4.05
N GLU A 318 -1.49 19.32 -4.92
CA GLU A 318 -2.01 20.51 -5.58
C GLU A 318 -2.56 21.52 -4.58
N VAL A 319 -3.41 21.08 -3.64
CA VAL A 319 -3.95 21.93 -2.56
C VAL A 319 -2.83 22.54 -1.71
N ILE A 320 -1.78 21.78 -1.37
CA ILE A 320 -0.64 22.30 -0.62
C ILE A 320 0.14 23.33 -1.45
N GLY A 321 0.33 23.08 -2.76
CA GLY A 321 1.02 24.02 -3.66
C GLY A 321 0.30 25.38 -3.74
N ASP A 322 -1.02 25.38 -3.82
CA ASP A 322 -1.84 26.59 -3.88
C ASP A 322 -1.78 27.40 -2.57
N THR A 323 -1.65 26.73 -1.41
CA THR A 323 -1.56 27.39 -0.09
C THR A 323 -0.18 27.98 0.23
N THR A 324 0.89 27.50 -0.38
CA THR A 324 2.26 28.04 -0.17
C THR A 324 2.54 29.31 -0.98
N LEU A 325 1.67 29.67 -1.93
CA LEU A 325 1.76 30.88 -2.76
C LEU A 325 0.97 32.08 -2.22
N SER A 326 0.26 31.93 -1.10
CA SER A 326 -0.51 32.94 -0.40
C SER A 326 0.17 33.40 0.88
#